data_661fc39670ad8904f7cae0daf20126b1
#
_entry.id   661fc39670ad8904f7cae0daf20126b1
#
_cell.length_a   1.000
_cell.length_b   1.000
_cell.length_c   1.000
_cell.angle_alpha   90.00
_cell.angle_beta   90.00
_cell.angle_gamma   90.00
#
_symmetry.space_group_name_H-M   'P 1'
#
loop_
_entity.id
_entity.type
_entity.pdbx_description
1 polymer ?
#
loop_
_entity_poly.entity_id
_entity_poly.type
_entity_poly.pdbx_seq_one_letter_code
_entity_poly.pdbx_strand_id
1 'polypeptide(L)'
;MPAEKPSAQDRPGAPVGRRVVLGLLAAGAAGVLGGAQLQKGLEAVLGPIGIRDPTGLVGLLPVGNTFRFYSVTSGAPKRDASNYRLDITGLVDNKRTHTLADLQAMPQTNLVRDFQCVTGWRVPEVHWSGVRLSDLLDDAGVNSAATAVRFTSFDGTYSESLTLAQARRADVLVALEMIDGPVTHNHGGPVRLYVAPMYGYKSCKWLSGIELTSEVVPGYWEHRGYSIDGWVGQSNGRNDDPTS
;
A
#
# COMPACT_ATOMS: atom_id res chain seq x y z
N MET A 1 5.18 -35.77 4.84
CA MET A 1 5.20 -34.40 5.40
C MET A 1 3.76 -33.90 5.40
N PRO A 2 3.15 -33.51 6.54
CA PRO A 2 1.79 -32.98 6.55
C PRO A 2 1.81 -31.56 5.97
N ALA A 3 0.89 -31.25 5.08
CA ALA A 3 0.70 -29.96 4.49
C ALA A 3 0.32 -28.94 5.59
N GLU A 4 1.09 -27.88 5.70
CA GLU A 4 0.87 -26.77 6.62
C GLU A 4 -0.48 -26.10 6.29
N LYS A 5 -1.34 -25.97 7.29
CA LYS A 5 -2.64 -25.29 7.13
C LYS A 5 -2.37 -23.78 6.90
N PRO A 6 -2.99 -23.15 5.87
CA PRO A 6 -2.84 -21.72 5.64
C PRO A 6 -3.30 -20.93 6.88
N SER A 7 -2.54 -19.90 7.24
CA SER A 7 -2.86 -19.01 8.33
C SER A 7 -4.20 -18.31 8.10
N ALA A 8 -4.87 -17.84 9.15
CA ALA A 8 -6.15 -17.15 9.03
C ALA A 8 -6.07 -15.86 8.17
N GLN A 9 -4.85 -15.35 7.94
CA GLN A 9 -4.56 -14.16 7.13
C GLN A 9 -4.47 -14.43 5.63
N ASP A 10 -4.31 -15.69 5.19
CA ASP A 10 -4.17 -16.07 3.79
C ASP A 10 -5.48 -16.52 3.11
N ARG A 11 -6.63 -16.38 3.78
CA ARG A 11 -7.91 -16.79 3.18
C ARG A 11 -8.34 -15.75 2.13
N PRO A 12 -8.58 -16.18 0.86
CA PRO A 12 -9.14 -15.30 -0.15
C PRO A 12 -10.53 -14.84 0.32
N GLY A 13 -10.76 -13.52 0.34
CA GLY A 13 -12.08 -12.95 0.61
C GLY A 13 -13.10 -13.48 -0.40
N ALA A 14 -14.28 -13.87 0.06
CA ALA A 14 -15.35 -14.32 -0.82
C ALA A 14 -15.72 -13.21 -1.84
N PRO A 15 -16.02 -13.52 -3.11
CA PRO A 15 -16.43 -12.52 -4.09
C PRO A 15 -17.72 -11.85 -3.66
N VAL A 16 -17.65 -10.54 -3.42
CA VAL A 16 -18.80 -9.75 -2.96
C VAL A 16 -19.68 -9.41 -4.16
N GLY A 17 -20.90 -9.93 -4.19
CA GLY A 17 -21.85 -9.69 -5.27
C GLY A 17 -22.24 -8.21 -5.41
N ARG A 18 -22.55 -7.76 -6.64
CA ARG A 18 -22.96 -6.37 -6.98
C ARG A 18 -24.00 -5.76 -6.02
N ARG A 19 -24.93 -6.57 -5.49
CA ARG A 19 -25.98 -6.12 -4.55
C ARG A 19 -25.43 -5.71 -3.19
N VAL A 20 -24.37 -6.36 -2.73
CA VAL A 20 -23.69 -6.04 -1.46
C VAL A 20 -22.88 -4.74 -1.63
N VAL A 21 -22.23 -4.55 -2.77
CA VAL A 21 -21.52 -3.30 -3.09
C VAL A 21 -22.48 -2.11 -3.14
N LEU A 22 -23.63 -2.25 -3.76
CA LEU A 22 -24.66 -1.21 -3.81
C LEU A 22 -25.28 -0.93 -2.43
N GLY A 23 -25.46 -1.96 -1.61
CA GLY A 23 -25.93 -1.81 -0.23
C GLY A 23 -24.91 -1.09 0.67
N LEU A 24 -23.62 -1.38 0.49
CA LEU A 24 -22.52 -0.72 1.20
C LEU A 24 -22.34 0.73 0.74
N LEU A 25 -22.57 1.04 -0.54
CA LEU A 25 -22.56 2.42 -1.05
C LEU A 25 -23.73 3.24 -0.48
N ALA A 26 -24.93 2.65 -0.35
CA ALA A 26 -26.08 3.30 0.27
C ALA A 26 -25.88 3.51 1.79
N ALA A 27 -25.30 2.53 2.50
CA ALA A 27 -24.92 2.65 3.91
C ALA A 27 -23.78 3.65 4.12
N GLY A 28 -22.82 3.72 3.18
CA GLY A 28 -21.76 4.71 3.17
C GLY A 28 -22.26 6.14 2.99
N ALA A 29 -23.25 6.35 2.11
CA ALA A 29 -23.89 7.67 1.93
C ALA A 29 -24.64 8.14 3.18
N ALA A 30 -25.29 7.23 3.92
CA ALA A 30 -25.93 7.53 5.21
C ALA A 30 -24.88 7.81 6.32
N GLY A 31 -23.73 7.13 6.29
CA GLY A 31 -22.61 7.34 7.21
C GLY A 31 -21.88 8.68 7.02
N VAL A 32 -21.88 9.23 5.81
CA VAL A 32 -21.29 10.55 5.51
C VAL A 32 -22.05 11.69 6.21
N LEU A 33 -23.37 11.53 6.44
CA LEU A 33 -24.18 12.52 7.12
C LEU A 33 -24.16 12.42 8.66
N GLY A 34 -23.74 11.27 9.22
CA GLY A 34 -23.68 11.00 10.66
C GLY A 34 -22.30 11.02 11.30
N GLY A 35 -21.26 11.17 10.48
CA GLY A 35 -19.89 11.50 10.81
C GLY A 35 -19.10 10.59 11.74
N ALA A 36 -17.96 11.11 12.11
CA ALA A 36 -16.89 10.49 12.89
C ALA A 36 -17.30 9.91 14.27
N GLN A 37 -18.37 10.40 14.85
CA GLN A 37 -18.88 9.95 16.16
C GLN A 37 -19.48 8.54 16.09
N LEU A 38 -20.22 8.23 15.03
CA LEU A 38 -20.80 6.90 14.82
C LEU A 38 -19.71 5.87 14.49
N GLN A 39 -18.69 6.28 13.74
CA GLN A 39 -17.55 5.43 13.39
C GLN A 39 -16.70 5.09 14.62
N LYS A 40 -16.38 6.07 15.47
CA LYS A 40 -15.67 5.83 16.75
C LYS A 40 -16.45 4.91 17.69
N GLY A 41 -17.77 5.06 17.76
CA GLY A 41 -18.63 4.17 18.54
C GLY A 41 -18.66 2.73 17.99
N LEU A 42 -18.74 2.56 16.68
CA LEU A 42 -18.69 1.26 16.03
C LEU A 42 -17.31 0.59 16.17
N GLU A 43 -16.23 1.32 16.04
CA GLU A 43 -14.86 0.81 16.21
C GLU A 43 -14.63 0.33 17.65
N ALA A 44 -15.11 1.06 18.67
CA ALA A 44 -14.99 0.67 20.06
C ALA A 44 -15.74 -0.65 20.41
N VAL A 45 -16.87 -0.90 19.72
CA VAL A 45 -17.69 -2.10 19.97
C VAL A 45 -17.25 -3.28 19.08
N LEU A 46 -16.90 -3.04 17.83
CA LEU A 46 -16.63 -4.09 16.83
C LEU A 46 -15.14 -4.43 16.67
N GLY A 47 -14.24 -3.53 17.05
CA GLY A 47 -12.81 -3.77 16.98
C GLY A 47 -12.37 -5.06 17.72
N PRO A 48 -12.78 -5.27 18.98
CA PRO A 48 -12.46 -6.50 19.72
C PRO A 48 -13.09 -7.77 19.15
N ILE A 49 -14.22 -7.63 18.44
CA ILE A 49 -14.96 -8.75 17.84
C ILE A 49 -14.30 -9.18 16.52
N GLY A 50 -13.75 -8.23 15.75
CA GLY A 50 -13.09 -8.50 14.47
C GLY A 50 -11.88 -9.44 14.58
N ILE A 51 -11.18 -9.42 15.72
CA ILE A 51 -10.03 -10.30 15.99
C ILE A 51 -10.46 -11.77 16.17
N ARG A 52 -11.73 -12.03 16.49
CA ARG A 52 -12.28 -13.37 16.76
C ARG A 52 -13.41 -13.81 15.83
N ASP A 53 -13.62 -13.09 14.74
CA ASP A 53 -14.72 -13.39 13.80
C ASP A 53 -14.42 -14.61 12.91
N PRO A 54 -14.94 -15.81 13.25
CA PRO A 54 -14.75 -17.02 12.44
C PRO A 54 -15.56 -16.99 11.14
N THR A 55 -16.47 -16.04 10.98
CA THR A 55 -17.37 -15.92 9.81
C THR A 55 -16.83 -14.98 8.75
N GLY A 56 -15.87 -14.10 9.10
CA GLY A 56 -15.33 -13.09 8.20
C GLY A 56 -16.30 -11.96 7.85
N LEU A 57 -17.50 -11.92 8.47
CA LEU A 57 -18.53 -10.91 8.19
C LEU A 57 -18.13 -9.51 8.67
N VAL A 58 -17.34 -9.43 9.75
CA VAL A 58 -16.83 -8.14 10.25
C VAL A 58 -15.87 -7.51 9.24
N GLY A 59 -15.18 -8.32 8.45
CA GLY A 59 -14.33 -7.85 7.34
C GLY A 59 -15.08 -7.11 6.22
N LEU A 60 -16.41 -7.23 6.16
CA LEU A 60 -17.26 -6.51 5.22
C LEU A 60 -17.65 -5.11 5.71
N LEU A 61 -17.50 -4.84 7.00
CA LEU A 61 -17.78 -3.53 7.58
C LEU A 61 -16.55 -2.61 7.43
N PRO A 62 -16.73 -1.29 7.21
CA PRO A 62 -15.61 -0.33 7.13
C PRO A 62 -15.01 -0.02 8.51
N VAL A 63 -15.00 -0.98 9.43
CA VAL A 63 -14.51 -0.89 10.80
C VAL A 63 -13.55 -2.04 11.07
N GLY A 64 -12.48 -1.78 11.84
CA GLY A 64 -11.50 -2.79 12.25
C GLY A 64 -10.08 -2.47 11.81
N ASN A 65 -9.13 -2.98 12.60
CA ASN A 65 -7.70 -2.75 12.47
C ASN A 65 -6.99 -3.86 11.65
N THR A 66 -7.71 -4.50 10.72
CA THR A 66 -7.16 -5.57 9.89
C THR A 66 -7.00 -5.13 8.44
N PHE A 67 -5.95 -5.59 7.79
CA PHE A 67 -5.74 -5.32 6.36
C PHE A 67 -6.87 -5.90 5.52
N ARG A 68 -7.28 -5.11 4.52
CA ARG A 68 -8.21 -5.52 3.47
C ARG A 68 -7.46 -5.64 2.16
N PHE A 69 -7.79 -6.67 1.41
CA PHE A 69 -7.20 -6.87 0.09
C PHE A 69 -8.01 -6.15 -0.98
N TYR A 70 -7.35 -5.27 -1.73
CA TYR A 70 -7.89 -4.64 -2.93
C TYR A 70 -6.91 -4.82 -4.08
N SER A 71 -7.43 -5.15 -5.25
CA SER A 71 -6.68 -5.16 -6.51
C SER A 71 -7.49 -4.47 -7.58
N VAL A 72 -6.83 -3.72 -8.45
CA VAL A 72 -7.45 -3.07 -9.62
C VAL A 72 -7.58 -4.02 -10.80
N THR A 73 -6.95 -5.18 -10.69
CA THR A 73 -7.01 -6.30 -11.64
C THR A 73 -7.53 -7.55 -10.91
N SER A 74 -7.69 -8.66 -11.61
CA SER A 74 -8.02 -9.96 -10.99
C SER A 74 -6.90 -10.53 -10.11
N GLY A 75 -5.76 -9.85 -10.02
CA GLY A 75 -4.55 -10.20 -9.27
C GLY A 75 -3.30 -9.95 -10.09
N ALA A 76 -2.13 -10.20 -9.49
CA ALA A 76 -0.85 -10.14 -10.16
C ALA A 76 -0.25 -11.55 -10.31
N PRO A 77 0.62 -11.78 -11.31
CA PRO A 77 1.42 -13.00 -11.37
C PRO A 77 2.23 -13.18 -10.09
N LYS A 78 2.36 -14.42 -9.60
CA LYS A 78 3.24 -14.67 -8.47
C LYS A 78 4.69 -14.52 -8.90
N ARG A 79 5.45 -13.76 -8.11
CA ARG A 79 6.91 -13.65 -8.25
C ARG A 79 7.57 -14.08 -6.94
N ASP A 80 8.73 -14.70 -7.07
CA ASP A 80 9.58 -15.17 -5.98
C ASP A 80 11.04 -14.74 -6.19
N ALA A 81 11.95 -15.22 -5.35
CA ALA A 81 13.36 -14.85 -5.42
C ALA A 81 14.02 -15.17 -6.78
N SER A 82 13.53 -16.17 -7.51
CA SER A 82 14.13 -16.58 -8.79
C SER A 82 13.79 -15.62 -9.94
N ASN A 83 12.58 -15.05 -9.94
CA ASN A 83 12.05 -14.28 -11.06
C ASN A 83 11.68 -12.83 -10.73
N TYR A 84 11.81 -12.39 -9.47
CA TYR A 84 11.58 -10.99 -9.11
C TYR A 84 12.71 -10.09 -9.59
N ARG A 85 12.34 -8.96 -10.19
CA ARG A 85 13.25 -7.87 -10.58
C ARG A 85 12.57 -6.53 -10.29
N LEU A 86 13.38 -5.60 -9.77
CA LEU A 86 13.04 -4.19 -9.59
C LEU A 86 13.96 -3.36 -10.48
N ASP A 87 13.39 -2.70 -11.47
CA ASP A 87 14.14 -1.85 -12.38
C ASP A 87 14.08 -0.39 -11.93
N ILE A 88 15.23 0.28 -11.89
CA ILE A 88 15.36 1.73 -11.66
C ILE A 88 15.85 2.35 -12.95
N THR A 89 15.05 3.26 -13.52
CA THR A 89 15.23 3.80 -14.87
C THR A 89 14.86 5.29 -14.94
N GLY A 90 14.76 5.82 -16.16
CA GLY A 90 14.41 7.21 -16.43
C GLY A 90 15.61 8.14 -16.30
N LEU A 91 15.42 9.27 -15.62
CA LEU A 91 16.42 10.32 -15.43
C LEU A 91 17.40 9.97 -14.30
N VAL A 92 18.19 8.93 -14.52
CA VAL A 92 19.27 8.44 -13.62
C VAL A 92 20.59 8.35 -14.37
N ASP A 93 21.71 8.48 -13.66
CA ASP A 93 23.05 8.32 -14.22
C ASP A 93 23.35 6.84 -14.52
N ASN A 94 22.87 5.94 -13.67
CA ASN A 94 23.09 4.50 -13.76
C ASN A 94 21.76 3.76 -13.62
N LYS A 95 21.26 3.19 -14.70
CA LYS A 95 20.11 2.26 -14.61
C LYS A 95 20.51 1.06 -13.76
N ARG A 96 19.59 0.60 -12.93
CA ARG A 96 19.77 -0.54 -12.03
C ARG A 96 18.68 -1.57 -12.22
N THR A 97 19.01 -2.81 -11.99
CA THR A 97 18.06 -3.91 -11.85
C THR A 97 18.45 -4.70 -10.61
N HIS A 98 17.60 -4.73 -9.62
CA HIS A 98 17.83 -5.46 -8.37
C HIS A 98 17.00 -6.75 -8.35
N THR A 99 17.65 -7.84 -7.93
CA THR A 99 16.94 -9.06 -7.52
C THR A 99 16.39 -8.90 -6.10
N LEU A 100 15.55 -9.84 -5.66
CA LEU A 100 15.11 -9.85 -4.26
C LEU A 100 16.29 -10.00 -3.29
N ALA A 101 17.29 -10.83 -3.65
CA ALA A 101 18.47 -11.04 -2.84
C ALA A 101 19.33 -9.78 -2.73
N ASP A 102 19.47 -9.00 -3.80
CA ASP A 102 20.20 -7.73 -3.76
C ASP A 102 19.53 -6.75 -2.78
N LEU A 103 18.20 -6.61 -2.84
CA LEU A 103 17.44 -5.75 -1.93
C LEU A 103 17.58 -6.22 -0.46
N GLN A 104 17.55 -7.53 -0.22
CA GLN A 104 17.72 -8.10 1.12
C GLN A 104 19.14 -7.89 1.69
N ALA A 105 20.14 -7.80 0.83
CA ALA A 105 21.54 -7.54 1.23
C ALA A 105 21.83 -6.06 1.52
N MET A 106 20.96 -5.14 1.08
CA MET A 106 21.12 -3.71 1.37
C MET A 106 20.79 -3.39 2.84
N PRO A 107 21.24 -2.23 3.37
CA PRO A 107 20.85 -1.77 4.69
C PRO A 107 19.33 -1.69 4.84
N GLN A 108 18.79 -2.39 5.85
CA GLN A 108 17.36 -2.41 6.13
C GLN A 108 16.98 -1.33 7.13
N THR A 109 15.85 -0.66 6.87
CA THR A 109 15.24 0.30 7.77
C THR A 109 13.96 -0.29 8.33
N ASN A 110 13.83 -0.25 9.66
CA ASN A 110 12.62 -0.69 10.37
C ASN A 110 11.78 0.54 10.76
N LEU A 111 10.49 0.50 10.47
CA LEU A 111 9.53 1.53 10.86
C LEU A 111 8.32 0.87 11.52
N VAL A 112 7.81 1.50 12.56
CA VAL A 112 6.48 1.20 13.11
C VAL A 112 5.59 2.38 12.74
N ARG A 113 4.67 2.16 11.79
CA ARG A 113 3.81 3.20 11.24
C ARG A 113 2.47 2.61 10.84
N ASP A 114 1.46 3.45 10.88
CA ASP A 114 0.10 3.08 10.48
C ASP A 114 -0.02 2.90 8.97
N PHE A 115 -0.98 2.08 8.57
CA PHE A 115 -1.42 2.01 7.19
C PHE A 115 -2.86 2.53 7.11
N GLN A 116 -3.07 3.64 6.40
CA GLN A 116 -4.37 4.29 6.25
C GLN A 116 -4.91 4.11 4.83
N CYS A 117 -6.10 3.54 4.70
CA CYS A 117 -6.81 3.50 3.42
C CYS A 117 -7.68 4.75 3.23
N VAL A 118 -7.73 5.26 2.00
CA VAL A 118 -8.60 6.39 1.63
C VAL A 118 -10.10 6.11 1.86
N THR A 119 -10.50 4.84 1.93
CA THR A 119 -11.87 4.43 2.23
C THR A 119 -12.23 4.47 3.71
N GLY A 120 -11.27 4.87 4.59
CA GLY A 120 -11.52 5.18 6.01
C GLY A 120 -11.10 4.08 6.99
N TRP A 121 -10.56 2.93 6.57
CA TRP A 121 -10.00 1.96 7.51
C TRP A 121 -8.50 2.20 7.70
N ARG A 122 -8.01 1.86 8.88
CA ARG A 122 -6.62 2.05 9.33
C ARG A 122 -6.13 0.79 10.03
N VAL A 123 -4.88 0.43 9.81
CA VAL A 123 -4.16 -0.58 10.60
C VAL A 123 -3.07 0.14 11.34
N PRO A 124 -3.18 0.29 12.67
CA PRO A 124 -2.18 0.99 13.47
C PRO A 124 -0.93 0.12 13.69
N GLU A 125 0.18 0.79 13.96
CA GLU A 125 1.43 0.20 14.44
C GLU A 125 1.93 -0.98 13.60
N VAL A 126 1.83 -0.88 12.28
CA VAL A 126 2.36 -1.91 11.38
C VAL A 126 3.88 -1.85 11.40
N HIS A 127 4.51 -2.99 11.66
CA HIS A 127 5.96 -3.14 11.56
C HIS A 127 6.34 -3.33 10.10
N TRP A 128 7.15 -2.42 9.57
CA TRP A 128 7.67 -2.44 8.21
C TRP A 128 9.18 -2.61 8.24
N SER A 129 9.72 -3.41 7.32
CA SER A 129 11.17 -3.51 7.08
C SER A 129 11.45 -3.48 5.59
N GLY A 130 12.52 -2.80 5.20
CA GLY A 130 12.91 -2.67 3.81
C GLY A 130 14.00 -1.65 3.58
N VAL A 131 14.31 -1.41 2.31
CA VAL A 131 15.31 -0.44 1.87
C VAL A 131 14.67 0.94 1.77
N ARG A 132 15.30 1.99 2.26
CA ARG A 132 14.84 3.37 2.02
C ARG A 132 14.83 3.64 0.53
N LEU A 133 13.77 4.26 0.04
CA LEU A 133 13.72 4.65 -1.36
C LEU A 133 14.84 5.62 -1.71
N SER A 134 15.18 6.56 -0.81
CA SER A 134 16.30 7.49 -0.99
C SER A 134 17.62 6.79 -1.31
N ASP A 135 17.92 5.67 -0.63
CA ASP A 135 19.19 4.96 -0.79
C ASP A 135 19.30 4.30 -2.18
N LEU A 136 18.16 3.78 -2.68
CA LEU A 136 18.08 3.25 -4.05
C LEU A 136 18.23 4.35 -5.10
N LEU A 137 17.65 5.53 -4.86
CA LEU A 137 17.79 6.68 -5.75
C LEU A 137 19.22 7.21 -5.76
N ASP A 138 19.88 7.22 -4.61
CA ASP A 138 21.28 7.67 -4.50
C ASP A 138 22.23 6.69 -5.20
N ASP A 139 22.01 5.37 -5.08
CA ASP A 139 22.80 4.34 -5.81
C ASP A 139 22.63 4.47 -7.34
N ALA A 140 21.43 4.82 -7.81
CA ALA A 140 21.19 5.03 -9.23
C ALA A 140 21.76 6.36 -9.77
N GLY A 141 21.99 7.34 -8.90
CA GLY A 141 22.38 8.70 -9.28
C GLY A 141 21.26 9.46 -9.94
N VAL A 142 20.64 10.38 -9.19
CA VAL A 142 19.48 11.16 -9.70
C VAL A 142 19.98 12.28 -10.59
N ASN A 143 19.54 12.29 -11.85
CA ASN A 143 19.83 13.38 -12.77
C ASN A 143 19.15 14.69 -12.30
N SER A 144 19.81 15.83 -12.49
CA SER A 144 19.30 17.14 -12.07
C SER A 144 17.98 17.56 -12.72
N ALA A 145 17.62 16.98 -13.86
CA ALA A 145 16.35 17.19 -14.53
C ALA A 145 15.18 16.41 -13.89
N ALA A 146 15.45 15.45 -12.97
CA ALA A 146 14.42 14.67 -12.32
C ALA A 146 13.74 15.47 -11.21
N THR A 147 12.43 15.59 -11.26
CA THR A 147 11.61 16.26 -10.24
C THR A 147 10.59 15.32 -9.59
N ALA A 148 10.39 14.13 -10.18
CA ALA A 148 9.42 13.16 -9.72
C ALA A 148 9.91 11.71 -9.93
N VAL A 149 9.19 10.80 -9.30
CA VAL A 149 9.44 9.35 -9.38
C VAL A 149 8.11 8.67 -9.68
N ARG A 150 8.07 7.87 -10.74
CA ARG A 150 6.95 7.02 -11.12
C ARG A 150 7.22 5.59 -10.69
N PHE A 151 6.21 4.93 -10.17
CA PHE A 151 6.23 3.53 -9.74
C PHE A 151 5.30 2.70 -10.62
N THR A 152 5.73 1.50 -10.97
CA THR A 152 4.92 0.55 -11.73
C THR A 152 4.83 -0.79 -11.03
N SER A 153 3.65 -1.39 -11.11
CA SER A 153 3.36 -2.72 -10.58
C SER A 153 3.54 -3.79 -11.65
N PHE A 154 3.98 -4.99 -11.26
CA PHE A 154 3.98 -6.12 -12.19
C PHE A 154 2.60 -6.76 -12.39
N ASP A 155 1.52 -6.16 -11.87
CA ASP A 155 0.15 -6.51 -12.29
C ASP A 155 -0.19 -5.98 -13.69
N GLY A 156 0.70 -5.17 -14.27
CA GLY A 156 0.58 -4.61 -15.61
C GLY A 156 -0.40 -3.43 -15.75
N THR A 157 -1.02 -2.98 -14.66
CA THR A 157 -2.06 -1.93 -14.69
C THR A 157 -1.78 -0.81 -13.70
N TYR A 158 -1.37 -1.13 -12.48
CA TYR A 158 -1.22 -0.14 -11.42
C TYR A 158 0.06 0.67 -11.59
N SER A 159 -0.08 1.98 -11.49
CA SER A 159 1.05 2.92 -11.41
C SER A 159 0.74 4.02 -10.40
N GLU A 160 1.79 4.66 -9.91
CA GLU A 160 1.74 5.73 -8.93
C GLU A 160 2.92 6.67 -9.13
N SER A 161 2.84 7.90 -8.61
CA SER A 161 3.95 8.85 -8.63
C SER A 161 4.06 9.65 -7.34
N LEU A 162 5.28 10.05 -7.03
CA LEU A 162 5.64 10.98 -5.98
C LEU A 162 6.50 12.09 -6.56
N THR A 163 6.47 13.29 -5.97
CA THR A 163 7.55 14.25 -6.22
C THR A 163 8.87 13.69 -5.69
N LEU A 164 9.99 14.15 -6.21
CA LEU A 164 11.30 13.71 -5.73
C LEU A 164 11.49 14.03 -4.23
N ALA A 165 10.95 15.14 -3.76
CA ALA A 165 10.98 15.51 -2.34
C ALA A 165 10.18 14.53 -1.46
N GLN A 166 9.00 14.10 -1.92
CA GLN A 166 8.21 13.07 -1.25
C GLN A 166 8.92 11.72 -1.25
N ALA A 167 9.49 11.31 -2.38
CA ALA A 167 10.21 10.04 -2.54
C ALA A 167 11.47 9.94 -1.64
N ARG A 168 12.12 11.07 -1.36
CA ARG A 168 13.32 11.15 -0.51
C ARG A 168 13.05 11.22 0.99
N ARG A 169 11.80 11.15 1.42
CA ARG A 169 11.47 11.14 2.85
C ARG A 169 12.00 9.88 3.52
N ALA A 170 12.42 10.03 4.78
CA ALA A 170 12.96 8.93 5.58
C ALA A 170 11.93 7.81 5.88
N ASP A 171 10.65 8.10 5.73
CA ASP A 171 9.51 7.23 5.98
C ASP A 171 8.88 6.66 4.69
N VAL A 172 9.65 6.62 3.60
CA VAL A 172 9.28 5.95 2.34
C VAL A 172 10.20 4.77 2.10
N LEU A 173 9.62 3.56 2.06
CA LEU A 173 10.36 2.30 1.93
C LEU A 173 9.98 1.52 0.67
N VAL A 174 10.96 0.85 0.10
CA VAL A 174 10.78 -0.35 -0.71
C VAL A 174 10.73 -1.51 0.28
N ALA A 175 9.50 -1.86 0.70
CA ALA A 175 9.26 -2.78 1.82
C ALA A 175 9.37 -4.24 1.37
N LEU A 176 10.13 -5.02 2.12
CA LEU A 176 10.35 -6.46 1.96
C LEU A 176 9.57 -7.25 3.02
N GLU A 177 9.31 -6.62 4.18
CA GLU A 177 8.58 -7.22 5.29
C GLU A 177 7.50 -6.28 5.80
N MET A 178 6.43 -6.88 6.32
CA MET A 178 5.35 -6.22 7.06
C MET A 178 4.74 -7.20 8.05
N ILE A 179 4.27 -6.70 9.20
CA ILE A 179 3.63 -7.54 10.23
C ILE A 179 4.54 -8.73 10.62
N ASP A 180 5.80 -8.40 10.95
CA ASP A 180 6.79 -9.37 11.45
C ASP A 180 7.14 -10.55 10.50
N GLY A 181 7.01 -10.33 9.19
CA GLY A 181 7.37 -11.32 8.19
C GLY A 181 7.43 -10.79 6.75
N PRO A 182 7.82 -11.63 5.79
CA PRO A 182 7.87 -11.24 4.39
C PRO A 182 6.53 -10.73 3.88
N VAL A 183 6.56 -9.70 3.01
CA VAL A 183 5.34 -9.19 2.38
C VAL A 183 4.68 -10.31 1.58
N THR A 184 3.49 -10.74 2.00
CA THR A 184 2.76 -11.80 1.31
C THR A 184 2.26 -11.33 -0.05
N HIS A 185 1.95 -12.27 -0.95
CA HIS A 185 1.45 -11.93 -2.28
C HIS A 185 0.21 -11.02 -2.23
N ASN A 186 -0.75 -11.30 -1.35
CA ASN A 186 -1.97 -10.50 -1.21
C ASN A 186 -1.70 -9.07 -0.73
N HIS A 187 -0.64 -8.86 0.04
CA HIS A 187 -0.20 -7.55 0.49
C HIS A 187 0.72 -6.83 -0.50
N GLY A 188 0.96 -7.42 -1.67
CA GLY A 188 1.75 -6.83 -2.74
C GLY A 188 3.19 -7.34 -2.81
N GLY A 189 3.45 -8.53 -2.23
CA GLY A 189 4.76 -9.17 -2.24
C GLY A 189 5.21 -9.73 -3.59
N PRO A 190 6.51 -10.02 -3.69
CA PRO A 190 7.50 -10.03 -2.61
C PRO A 190 8.00 -8.66 -2.17
N VAL A 191 7.75 -7.59 -2.94
CA VAL A 191 8.21 -6.22 -2.68
C VAL A 191 7.09 -5.24 -2.98
N ARG A 192 6.90 -4.27 -2.11
CA ARG A 192 5.96 -3.18 -2.31
C ARG A 192 6.56 -1.83 -1.93
N LEU A 193 6.02 -0.75 -2.49
CA LEU A 193 6.24 0.58 -1.96
C LEU A 193 5.40 0.78 -0.69
N TYR A 194 5.98 1.45 0.30
CA TYR A 194 5.28 1.95 1.48
C TYR A 194 5.59 3.44 1.66
N VAL A 195 4.55 4.26 1.69
CA VAL A 195 4.62 5.71 1.88
C VAL A 195 3.84 6.05 3.14
N ALA A 196 4.54 6.14 4.27
CA ALA A 196 3.92 6.21 5.60
C ALA A 196 2.89 7.34 5.79
N PRO A 197 3.15 8.60 5.39
CA PRO A 197 2.24 9.72 5.68
C PRO A 197 1.09 9.87 4.67
N MET A 198 0.99 8.94 3.71
CA MET A 198 0.01 9.04 2.64
C MET A 198 -0.97 7.87 2.66
N TYR A 199 -2.15 8.11 2.07
CA TYR A 199 -3.12 7.03 1.88
C TYR A 199 -2.54 5.85 1.10
N GLY A 200 -3.00 4.65 1.43
CA GLY A 200 -2.47 3.40 0.92
C GLY A 200 -2.44 3.25 -0.61
N TYR A 201 -3.20 4.05 -1.36
CA TYR A 201 -3.09 4.04 -2.82
C TYR A 201 -1.75 4.59 -3.32
N LYS A 202 -1.06 5.45 -2.55
CA LYS A 202 0.31 5.89 -2.87
C LYS A 202 1.35 4.79 -2.65
N SER A 203 1.00 3.72 -1.94
CA SER A 203 1.87 2.59 -1.60
C SER A 203 1.70 1.44 -2.60
N CYS A 204 2.36 1.55 -3.76
CA CYS A 204 2.26 0.62 -4.88
C CYS A 204 2.59 -0.83 -4.47
N LYS A 205 1.64 -1.75 -4.66
CA LYS A 205 1.82 -3.19 -4.48
C LYS A 205 2.52 -3.81 -5.69
N TRP A 206 3.17 -4.99 -5.48
CA TRP A 206 3.81 -5.73 -6.57
C TRP A 206 4.78 -4.85 -7.37
N LEU A 207 5.58 -4.07 -6.63
CA LEU A 207 6.50 -3.09 -7.22
C LEU A 207 7.49 -3.76 -8.16
N SER A 208 7.62 -3.25 -9.39
CA SER A 208 8.57 -3.76 -10.39
C SER A 208 9.37 -2.67 -11.09
N GLY A 209 8.95 -1.43 -10.99
CA GLY A 209 9.67 -0.32 -11.64
C GLY A 209 9.63 0.95 -10.82
N ILE A 210 10.76 1.63 -10.83
CA ILE A 210 10.99 2.98 -10.28
C ILE A 210 11.60 3.79 -11.42
N GLU A 211 10.86 4.75 -11.95
CA GLU A 211 11.28 5.57 -13.06
C GLU A 211 11.37 7.04 -12.63
N LEU A 212 12.54 7.64 -12.76
CA LEU A 212 12.71 9.06 -12.50
C LEU A 212 12.25 9.88 -13.70
N THR A 213 11.39 10.87 -13.43
CA THR A 213 10.73 11.70 -14.44
C THR A 213 10.93 13.19 -14.17
N SER A 214 10.73 14.02 -15.19
CA SER A 214 10.78 15.49 -15.07
C SER A 214 9.48 16.10 -14.56
N GLU A 215 8.42 15.30 -14.38
CA GLU A 215 7.12 15.73 -13.88
C GLU A 215 6.39 14.60 -13.17
N VAL A 216 5.45 14.94 -12.30
CA VAL A 216 4.56 13.96 -11.66
C VAL A 216 3.58 13.43 -12.70
N VAL A 217 3.60 12.12 -12.95
CA VAL A 217 2.66 11.45 -13.85
C VAL A 217 1.51 10.89 -13.02
N PRO A 218 0.25 11.34 -13.22
CA PRO A 218 -0.88 10.80 -12.48
C PRO A 218 -0.95 9.29 -12.55
N GLY A 219 -1.15 8.64 -11.42
CA GLY A 219 -1.27 7.20 -11.31
C GLY A 219 -2.69 6.68 -11.59
N TYR A 220 -2.90 5.40 -11.29
CA TYR A 220 -4.17 4.73 -11.57
C TYR A 220 -5.39 5.41 -10.92
N TRP A 221 -5.28 5.81 -9.66
CA TRP A 221 -6.40 6.41 -8.92
C TRP A 221 -6.53 7.91 -9.16
N GLU A 222 -5.43 8.62 -9.41
CA GLU A 222 -5.44 10.04 -9.73
C GLU A 222 -6.16 10.30 -11.06
N HIS A 223 -6.00 9.45 -12.06
CA HIS A 223 -6.81 9.48 -13.29
C HIS A 223 -8.32 9.27 -13.04
N ARG A 224 -8.69 8.82 -11.83
CA ARG A 224 -10.08 8.61 -11.39
C ARG A 224 -10.55 9.63 -10.36
N GLY A 225 -9.81 10.75 -10.23
CA GLY A 225 -10.20 11.89 -9.41
C GLY A 225 -9.68 11.85 -7.97
N TYR A 226 -8.75 10.95 -7.64
CA TYR A 226 -8.06 10.98 -6.35
C TYR A 226 -6.99 12.07 -6.33
N SER A 227 -6.62 12.55 -5.14
CA SER A 227 -5.58 13.56 -4.98
C SER A 227 -4.21 13.02 -5.39
N ILE A 228 -3.44 13.85 -6.10
CA ILE A 228 -2.06 13.53 -6.47
C ILE A 228 -1.16 13.41 -5.23
N ASP A 229 -1.35 14.28 -4.23
CA ASP A 229 -0.51 14.28 -3.02
C ASP A 229 -0.84 13.16 -2.04
N GLY A 230 -2.10 12.80 -1.90
CA GLY A 230 -2.53 11.65 -1.11
C GLY A 230 -2.25 11.71 0.40
N TRP A 231 -1.96 12.89 0.96
CA TRP A 231 -1.69 13.06 2.40
C TRP A 231 -2.89 12.67 3.25
N VAL A 232 -2.66 11.85 4.28
CA VAL A 232 -3.69 11.51 5.25
C VAL A 232 -4.16 12.77 5.97
N GLY A 233 -5.48 12.92 6.09
CA GLY A 233 -6.10 14.08 6.74
C GLY A 233 -6.13 15.36 5.92
N GLN A 234 -5.52 15.41 4.74
CA GLN A 234 -5.43 16.63 3.93
C GLN A 234 -6.01 16.50 2.52
N SER A 235 -6.05 15.30 1.97
CA SER A 235 -6.25 15.10 0.53
C SER A 235 -7.65 14.72 0.08
N ASN A 236 -8.57 14.29 0.94
CA ASN A 236 -9.90 13.79 0.52
C ASN A 236 -11.08 14.52 1.17
N GLY A 237 -10.88 15.69 1.75
CA GLY A 237 -11.93 16.40 2.47
C GLY A 237 -12.46 15.65 3.71
N ARG A 238 -11.77 14.60 4.16
CA ARG A 238 -12.05 13.85 5.39
C ARG A 238 -11.16 14.37 6.50
N ASN A 239 -11.72 14.46 7.71
CA ASN A 239 -10.96 14.78 8.93
C ASN A 239 -10.34 13.49 9.50
N ASP A 240 -9.47 12.85 8.73
CA ASP A 240 -8.67 11.74 9.23
C ASP A 240 -7.49 12.30 10.04
N ASP A 241 -7.20 11.74 11.21
CA ASP A 241 -6.02 12.12 11.96
C ASP A 241 -4.76 11.73 11.17
N PRO A 242 -3.71 12.59 11.12
CA PRO A 242 -2.45 12.25 10.48
C PRO A 242 -1.88 10.95 11.07
N THR A 243 -1.31 10.10 10.21
CA THR A 243 -0.60 8.91 10.67
C THR A 243 0.71 9.33 11.33
N SER A 244 0.96 8.81 12.53
CA SER A 244 2.18 9.06 13.32
C SER A 244 3.40 8.32 12.76
#